data_3ec78cb7081e479d540b9eb4644bceba
#
_entry.id   3ec78cb7081e479d540b9eb4644bceba
#
_cell.length_a   1.000
_cell.length_b   1.000
_cell.length_c   1.000
_cell.angle_alpha   90.00
_cell.angle_beta   90.00
_cell.angle_gamma   90.00
#
_symmetry.space_group_name_H-M   'P 1'
#
loop_
_entity.id
_entity.type
_entity.pdbx_description
1 polymer ?
#
loop_
_entity_poly.entity_id
_entity_poly.type
_entity_poly.pdbx_seq_one_letter_code
_entity_poly.pdbx_strand_id
1 'polypeptide(L)'
;LYDMADGHLILKAMVNDGLAPDDTASYLTGGIYTKDRFNIGYGKVEVRAKLPSARSVWPAIWMMPQKGPWPDAGEIDIMEHLNHDRFVYQTIHSRYATTLKQKDPASYVTVQVSPEKYNIYGVEILPDSLVFRVNGWKTMVYPRLEEGMYAGKTQYPFGEPYYLLIDMQIGGNWVGPASGEDLPAEMKVDWVKVYELKDALED
;
A
#
# COMPACT_ATOMS: atom_id res chain seq x y z
N LEU A 1 -3.14 -19.70 0.46
CA LEU A 1 -2.32 -18.61 1.00
C LEU A 1 -3.18 -17.45 1.51
N TYR A 2 -4.48 -17.55 1.37
CA TYR A 2 -5.45 -16.70 2.02
C TYR A 2 -6.58 -17.54 2.62
N ASP A 3 -7.26 -16.98 3.61
CA ASP A 3 -8.36 -17.61 4.31
C ASP A 3 -9.41 -16.55 4.69
N MET A 4 -10.64 -17.00 4.95
CA MET A 4 -11.72 -16.17 5.48
C MET A 4 -12.19 -16.79 6.78
N ALA A 5 -11.83 -16.19 7.90
CA ALA A 5 -12.19 -16.68 9.22
C ALA A 5 -12.59 -15.52 10.14
N ASP A 6 -13.65 -15.73 10.94
CA ASP A 6 -14.16 -14.78 11.93
C ASP A 6 -14.44 -13.37 11.36
N GLY A 7 -14.88 -13.31 10.09
CA GLY A 7 -15.15 -12.06 9.39
C GLY A 7 -13.93 -11.33 8.86
N HIS A 8 -12.74 -11.93 8.92
CA HIS A 8 -11.49 -11.34 8.45
C HIS A 8 -10.96 -12.05 7.21
N LEU A 9 -10.34 -11.29 6.30
CA LEU A 9 -9.43 -11.85 5.30
C LEU A 9 -8.06 -12.04 5.96
N ILE A 10 -7.52 -13.25 5.87
CA ILE A 10 -6.20 -13.60 6.39
C ILE A 10 -5.28 -13.91 5.22
N LEU A 11 -4.26 -13.09 5.02
CA LEU A 11 -3.19 -13.35 4.06
C LEU A 11 -2.01 -13.99 4.79
N LYS A 12 -1.40 -15.01 4.19
CA LYS A 12 -0.37 -15.82 4.84
C LYS A 12 0.96 -15.78 4.07
N ALA A 13 2.05 -15.72 4.82
CA ALA A 13 3.39 -16.06 4.34
C ALA A 13 3.80 -17.39 4.98
N MET A 14 4.25 -18.36 4.19
CA MET A 14 4.48 -19.74 4.63
C MET A 14 5.72 -20.34 3.95
N VAL A 15 6.33 -21.31 4.59
CA VAL A 15 7.29 -22.20 3.94
C VAL A 15 6.54 -23.09 2.95
N ASN A 16 7.09 -23.29 1.76
CA ASN A 16 6.55 -24.25 0.77
C ASN A 16 7.04 -25.66 1.08
N ASP A 17 6.49 -26.26 2.13
CA ASP A 17 6.76 -27.65 2.50
C ASP A 17 5.69 -28.55 1.85
N GLY A 18 5.75 -28.64 0.52
CA GLY A 18 4.81 -29.42 -0.29
C GLY A 18 3.42 -28.79 -0.46
N LEU A 19 3.21 -27.53 -0.02
CA LEU A 19 1.93 -26.81 -0.19
C LEU A 19 1.59 -26.54 -1.66
N ALA A 20 2.61 -26.25 -2.46
CA ALA A 20 2.50 -26.09 -3.91
C ALA A 20 3.62 -26.92 -4.57
N PRO A 21 3.38 -28.23 -4.81
CA PRO A 21 4.44 -29.14 -5.27
C PRO A 21 5.00 -28.79 -6.65
N ASP A 22 4.23 -28.12 -7.48
CA ASP A 22 4.65 -27.67 -8.81
C ASP A 22 5.36 -26.31 -8.81
N ASP A 23 5.41 -25.62 -7.65
CA ASP A 23 6.12 -24.34 -7.48
C ASP A 23 7.48 -24.58 -6.81
N THR A 24 8.55 -24.14 -7.45
CA THR A 24 9.93 -24.29 -6.95
C THR A 24 10.32 -23.27 -5.89
N ALA A 25 9.46 -22.29 -5.61
CA ALA A 25 9.73 -21.29 -4.58
C ALA A 25 9.76 -21.92 -3.19
N SER A 26 10.76 -21.58 -2.38
CA SER A 26 10.88 -22.09 -1.00
C SER A 26 9.85 -21.47 -0.05
N TYR A 27 9.29 -20.34 -0.40
CA TYR A 27 8.32 -19.59 0.39
C TYR A 27 7.16 -19.14 -0.50
N LEU A 28 5.96 -19.14 0.08
CA LEU A 28 4.73 -18.74 -0.60
C LEU A 28 4.05 -17.63 0.19
N THR A 29 3.47 -16.65 -0.53
CA THR A 29 2.73 -15.53 0.07
C THR A 29 1.38 -15.33 -0.58
N GLY A 30 0.40 -14.84 0.19
CA GLY A 30 -0.93 -14.52 -0.28
C GLY A 30 -1.08 -13.04 -0.63
N GLY A 31 -1.90 -12.76 -1.62
CA GLY A 31 -2.29 -11.40 -1.99
C GLY A 31 -3.58 -11.37 -2.77
N ILE A 32 -4.27 -10.23 -2.72
CA ILE A 32 -5.48 -9.95 -3.49
C ILE A 32 -5.36 -8.58 -4.16
N TYR A 33 -6.08 -8.39 -5.25
CA TYR A 33 -6.15 -7.09 -5.94
C TYR A 33 -7.49 -6.88 -6.63
N THR A 34 -7.80 -5.62 -6.91
CA THR A 34 -9.06 -5.23 -7.57
C THR A 34 -8.90 -4.88 -9.06
N LYS A 35 -7.73 -5.16 -9.65
CA LYS A 35 -7.44 -4.86 -11.06
C LYS A 35 -8.52 -5.43 -11.98
N ASP A 36 -8.97 -4.62 -12.93
CA ASP A 36 -10.03 -4.95 -13.91
C ASP A 36 -11.39 -5.36 -13.29
N ARG A 37 -11.58 -5.12 -11.99
CA ARG A 37 -12.80 -5.42 -11.24
C ARG A 37 -13.41 -4.17 -10.60
N PHE A 38 -12.61 -3.42 -9.87
CA PHE A 38 -13.04 -2.24 -9.17
C PHE A 38 -11.95 -1.16 -9.19
N ASN A 39 -12.31 0.03 -9.60
CA ASN A 39 -11.42 1.17 -9.74
C ASN A 39 -11.77 2.24 -8.71
N ILE A 40 -10.74 2.93 -8.26
CA ILE A 40 -10.83 4.01 -7.29
C ILE A 40 -10.26 5.26 -7.95
N GLY A 41 -11.09 6.27 -8.09
CA GLY A 41 -10.71 7.60 -8.55
C GLY A 41 -10.48 8.55 -7.37
N TYR A 42 -10.90 9.81 -7.53
CA TYR A 42 -10.89 10.75 -6.41
C TYR A 42 -11.82 10.30 -5.29
N GLY A 43 -11.35 10.39 -4.07
CA GLY A 43 -12.09 9.94 -2.91
C GLY A 43 -11.17 9.51 -1.77
N LYS A 44 -11.58 8.51 -0.99
CA LYS A 44 -10.81 8.01 0.14
C LYS A 44 -10.84 6.48 0.19
N VAL A 45 -9.69 5.89 0.48
CA VAL A 45 -9.55 4.46 0.80
C VAL A 45 -9.09 4.33 2.25
N GLU A 46 -9.72 3.44 2.99
CA GLU A 46 -9.33 3.06 4.35
C GLU A 46 -9.33 1.54 4.47
N VAL A 47 -8.28 1.00 5.04
CA VAL A 47 -8.14 -0.44 5.34
C VAL A 47 -7.84 -0.60 6.82
N ARG A 48 -8.66 -1.39 7.53
CA ARG A 48 -8.39 -1.78 8.90
C ARG A 48 -7.72 -3.14 8.91
N ALA A 49 -6.46 -3.15 9.35
CA ALA A 49 -5.65 -4.36 9.34
C ALA A 49 -4.78 -4.49 10.58
N LYS A 50 -4.46 -5.74 10.91
CA LYS A 50 -3.45 -6.16 11.87
C LYS A 50 -2.30 -6.79 11.09
N LEU A 51 -1.08 -6.35 11.37
CA LEU A 51 0.11 -6.74 10.61
C LEU A 51 0.88 -7.81 11.34
N PRO A 52 1.56 -8.72 10.62
CA PRO A 52 2.55 -9.61 11.22
C PRO A 52 3.78 -8.83 11.66
N SER A 53 4.47 -9.37 12.65
CA SER A 53 5.84 -8.99 13.00
C SER A 53 6.70 -10.23 12.79
N ALA A 54 7.37 -10.32 11.65
CA ALA A 54 8.08 -11.51 11.23
C ALA A 54 9.28 -11.14 10.35
N ARG A 55 10.40 -11.82 10.56
CA ARG A 55 11.64 -11.61 9.82
C ARG A 55 11.45 -11.79 8.32
N SER A 56 12.00 -10.89 7.54
CA SER A 56 11.94 -10.86 6.06
C SER A 56 10.55 -10.79 5.45
N VAL A 57 9.51 -10.55 6.25
CA VAL A 57 8.14 -10.40 5.78
C VAL A 57 7.82 -8.92 5.56
N TRP A 58 7.09 -8.66 4.48
CA TRP A 58 6.76 -7.31 4.02
C TRP A 58 5.29 -7.26 3.57
N PRO A 59 4.33 -7.06 4.50
CA PRO A 59 2.94 -6.79 4.14
C PRO A 59 2.79 -5.38 3.58
N ALA A 60 1.94 -5.24 2.55
CA ALA A 60 1.65 -3.98 1.90
C ALA A 60 0.15 -3.78 1.62
N ILE A 61 -0.28 -2.53 1.71
CA ILE A 61 -1.57 -2.03 1.24
C ILE A 61 -1.24 -0.86 0.32
N TRP A 62 -1.47 -1.02 -0.98
CA TRP A 62 -0.98 -0.11 -1.98
C TRP A 62 -1.89 -0.01 -3.19
N MET A 63 -1.64 0.94 -4.06
CA MET A 63 -2.48 1.20 -5.22
C MET A 63 -1.64 1.47 -6.46
N MET A 64 -2.06 0.87 -7.56
CA MET A 64 -1.46 1.06 -8.89
C MET A 64 -2.47 1.59 -9.89
N PRO A 65 -2.04 2.38 -10.88
CA PRO A 65 -2.92 2.81 -11.95
C PRO A 65 -3.30 1.63 -12.85
N GLN A 66 -4.50 1.67 -13.44
CA GLN A 66 -4.95 0.64 -14.39
C GLN A 66 -4.06 0.55 -15.63
N LYS A 67 -3.45 1.65 -16.03
CA LYS A 67 -2.63 1.76 -17.24
C LYS A 67 -1.46 2.72 -17.03
N GLY A 68 -0.43 2.56 -17.84
CA GLY A 68 0.72 3.44 -17.88
C GLY A 68 1.99 2.80 -17.32
N PRO A 69 3.16 3.32 -17.69
CA PRO A 69 4.43 2.80 -17.24
C PRO A 69 4.76 3.26 -15.82
N TRP A 70 5.35 2.39 -15.05
CA TRP A 70 5.94 2.72 -13.75
C TRP A 70 7.30 3.40 -13.92
N PRO A 71 7.65 4.43 -13.12
CA PRO A 71 6.84 5.09 -12.09
C PRO A 71 6.03 6.28 -12.61
N ASP A 72 6.00 6.54 -13.91
CA ASP A 72 5.43 7.74 -14.52
C ASP A 72 3.90 7.83 -14.30
N ALA A 73 3.23 6.69 -14.25
CA ALA A 73 1.79 6.62 -14.01
C ALA A 73 1.41 6.65 -12.52
N GLY A 74 2.41 6.66 -11.63
CA GLY A 74 2.23 6.74 -10.17
C GLY A 74 2.05 5.41 -9.48
N GLU A 75 2.28 5.41 -8.15
CA GLU A 75 1.98 4.36 -7.19
C GLU A 75 1.75 5.01 -5.84
N ILE A 76 0.80 4.50 -5.06
CA ILE A 76 0.43 5.03 -3.75
C ILE A 76 0.53 3.88 -2.74
N ASP A 77 1.55 3.91 -1.88
CA ASP A 77 1.72 2.94 -0.82
C ASP A 77 1.06 3.47 0.45
N ILE A 78 -0.17 3.00 0.69
CA ILE A 78 -0.96 3.43 1.85
C ILE A 78 -0.31 2.93 3.13
N MET A 79 0.31 1.76 3.10
CA MET A 79 1.01 1.16 4.22
C MET A 79 1.98 0.09 3.73
N GLU A 80 3.22 0.16 4.17
CA GLU A 80 4.20 -0.90 4.06
C GLU A 80 4.83 -1.13 5.44
N HIS A 81 4.95 -2.40 5.85
CA HIS A 81 5.57 -2.78 7.11
C HIS A 81 6.70 -3.78 6.87
N LEU A 82 7.81 -3.61 7.55
CA LEU A 82 9.01 -4.42 7.34
C LEU A 82 9.43 -5.15 8.61
N ASN A 83 9.63 -6.46 8.50
CA ASN A 83 10.22 -7.25 9.60
C ASN A 83 9.47 -7.10 10.94
N HIS A 84 10.19 -6.63 11.96
CA HIS A 84 9.68 -6.38 13.31
C HIS A 84 9.56 -4.90 13.64
N ASP A 85 9.52 -4.03 12.63
CA ASP A 85 9.46 -2.58 12.82
C ASP A 85 8.21 -2.19 13.61
N ARG A 86 8.34 -1.15 14.44
CA ARG A 86 7.22 -0.57 15.19
C ARG A 86 6.68 0.70 14.51
N PHE A 87 6.89 0.78 13.23
CA PHE A 87 6.40 1.85 12.36
C PHE A 87 6.08 1.28 10.97
N VAL A 88 5.31 2.03 10.23
CA VAL A 88 4.99 1.74 8.84
C VAL A 88 5.50 2.87 7.95
N TYR A 89 5.73 2.56 6.69
CA TYR A 89 5.98 3.54 5.64
C TYR A 89 4.68 3.87 4.92
N GLN A 90 4.54 5.12 4.53
CA GLN A 90 3.56 5.61 3.55
C GLN A 90 4.34 6.33 2.47
N THR A 91 4.21 5.90 1.23
CA THR A 91 5.11 6.32 0.15
C THR A 91 4.34 6.68 -1.11
N ILE A 92 4.93 7.53 -1.93
CA ILE A 92 4.44 7.91 -3.26
C ILE A 92 5.56 7.68 -4.25
N HIS A 93 5.27 6.94 -5.31
CA HIS A 93 6.15 6.84 -6.46
C HIS A 93 5.57 7.59 -7.65
N SER A 94 6.39 8.40 -8.27
CA SER A 94 6.11 9.12 -9.52
C SER A 94 7.43 9.35 -10.25
N ARG A 95 7.37 9.79 -11.50
CA ARG A 95 8.60 10.21 -12.20
C ARG A 95 9.38 11.25 -11.40
N TYR A 96 8.68 12.22 -10.80
CA TYR A 96 9.24 13.27 -9.98
C TYR A 96 10.04 12.72 -8.79
N ALA A 97 9.41 11.90 -7.97
CA ALA A 97 10.03 11.37 -6.75
C ALA A 97 11.04 10.25 -7.05
N THR A 98 10.66 9.31 -7.92
CA THR A 98 11.41 8.06 -8.11
C THR A 98 12.53 8.19 -9.13
N THR A 99 12.27 8.81 -10.29
CA THR A 99 13.27 8.93 -11.35
C THR A 99 14.11 10.20 -11.20
N LEU A 100 13.46 11.36 -11.01
CA LEU A 100 14.12 12.66 -10.92
C LEU A 100 14.64 12.97 -9.52
N LYS A 101 14.35 12.10 -8.52
CA LYS A 101 14.84 12.18 -7.14
C LYS A 101 14.54 13.51 -6.45
N GLN A 102 13.45 14.16 -6.83
CA GLN A 102 12.98 15.39 -6.18
C GLN A 102 12.41 15.05 -4.80
N LYS A 103 12.59 15.94 -3.83
CA LYS A 103 12.27 15.69 -2.42
C LYS A 103 11.32 16.72 -1.79
N ASP A 104 10.92 17.72 -2.53
CA ASP A 104 9.99 18.76 -2.10
C ASP A 104 8.87 18.93 -3.12
N PRO A 105 7.64 18.49 -2.80
CA PRO A 105 7.18 17.91 -1.52
C PRO A 105 7.77 16.52 -1.22
N ALA A 106 7.86 16.20 0.08
CA ALA A 106 8.34 14.89 0.53
C ALA A 106 7.40 13.78 0.06
N SER A 107 7.97 12.71 -0.50
CA SER A 107 7.21 11.59 -1.09
C SER A 107 7.03 10.41 -0.14
N TYR A 108 7.51 10.48 1.10
CA TYR A 108 7.29 9.41 2.09
C TYR A 108 7.31 9.94 3.52
N VAL A 109 6.71 9.16 4.40
CA VAL A 109 6.75 9.36 5.86
C VAL A 109 6.80 8.00 6.56
N THR A 110 7.41 7.95 7.74
CA THR A 110 7.29 6.81 8.66
C THR A 110 6.37 7.17 9.82
N VAL A 111 5.50 6.23 10.21
CA VAL A 111 4.49 6.46 11.25
C VAL A 111 4.56 5.35 12.29
N GLN A 112 4.75 5.72 13.55
CA GLN A 112 4.76 4.77 14.67
C GLN A 112 3.40 4.09 14.81
N VAL A 113 3.41 2.74 14.90
CA VAL A 113 2.23 1.92 15.10
C VAL A 113 2.53 0.76 16.04
N SER A 114 1.48 0.10 16.54
CA SER A 114 1.55 -1.22 17.15
C SER A 114 1.07 -2.24 16.11
N PRO A 115 1.95 -2.90 15.35
CA PRO A 115 1.55 -3.76 14.23
C PRO A 115 0.66 -4.92 14.69
N GLU A 116 0.86 -5.42 15.91
CA GLU A 116 0.07 -6.48 16.54
C GLU A 116 -1.36 -6.08 16.90
N LYS A 117 -1.73 -4.81 16.74
CA LYS A 117 -3.09 -4.28 16.92
C LYS A 117 -3.71 -3.94 15.57
N TYR A 118 -5.05 -3.93 15.53
CA TYR A 118 -5.73 -3.37 14.37
C TYR A 118 -5.52 -1.86 14.30
N ASN A 119 -4.99 -1.41 13.18
CA ASN A 119 -4.86 0.01 12.83
C ASN A 119 -5.67 0.28 11.55
N ILE A 120 -6.05 1.53 11.33
CA ILE A 120 -6.71 2.00 10.12
C ILE A 120 -5.68 2.79 9.31
N TYR A 121 -5.36 2.30 8.13
CA TYR A 121 -4.46 2.92 7.17
C TYR A 121 -5.28 3.51 6.04
N GLY A 122 -5.05 4.77 5.67
CA GLY A 122 -5.87 5.42 4.66
C GLY A 122 -5.16 6.46 3.84
N VAL A 123 -5.73 6.74 2.67
CA VAL A 123 -5.35 7.83 1.78
C VAL A 123 -6.60 8.50 1.22
N GLU A 124 -6.61 9.83 1.18
CA GLU A 124 -7.53 10.65 0.40
C GLU A 124 -6.83 11.02 -0.90
N ILE A 125 -7.47 10.74 -2.02
CA ILE A 125 -7.00 11.08 -3.36
C ILE A 125 -7.86 12.25 -3.83
N LEU A 126 -7.27 13.44 -3.87
CA LEU A 126 -7.95 14.67 -4.21
C LEU A 126 -7.38 15.25 -5.54
N PRO A 127 -8.06 16.16 -6.21
CA PRO A 127 -7.54 16.79 -7.42
C PRO A 127 -6.21 17.56 -7.21
N ASP A 128 -5.99 18.06 -6.01
CA ASP A 128 -4.89 18.94 -5.62
C ASP A 128 -3.90 18.32 -4.65
N SER A 129 -4.21 17.16 -4.04
CA SER A 129 -3.34 16.56 -3.03
C SER A 129 -3.66 15.09 -2.75
N LEU A 130 -2.66 14.35 -2.24
CA LEU A 130 -2.86 13.10 -1.52
C LEU A 130 -2.73 13.38 -0.02
N VAL A 131 -3.67 12.89 0.79
CA VAL A 131 -3.63 13.04 2.26
C VAL A 131 -3.61 11.66 2.89
N PHE A 132 -2.49 11.29 3.49
CA PHE A 132 -2.32 10.02 4.18
C PHE A 132 -2.76 10.10 5.62
N ARG A 133 -3.28 8.98 6.14
CA ARG A 133 -3.75 8.87 7.52
C ARG A 133 -3.41 7.52 8.14
N VAL A 134 -3.18 7.54 9.45
CA VAL A 134 -3.16 6.34 10.29
C VAL A 134 -4.06 6.61 11.50
N ASN A 135 -5.02 5.72 11.74
CA ASN A 135 -6.01 5.83 12.83
C ASN A 135 -6.75 7.19 12.85
N GLY A 136 -7.03 7.74 11.67
CA GLY A 136 -7.68 9.04 11.50
C GLY A 136 -6.73 10.25 11.57
N TRP A 137 -5.53 10.11 12.13
CA TRP A 137 -4.56 11.20 12.18
C TRP A 137 -3.88 11.40 10.82
N LYS A 138 -3.79 12.65 10.40
CA LYS A 138 -3.07 13.04 9.18
C LYS A 138 -1.57 12.87 9.40
N THR A 139 -0.94 12.07 8.55
CA THR A 139 0.47 11.70 8.65
C THR A 139 1.33 12.38 7.58
N MET A 140 0.79 12.53 6.37
CA MET A 140 1.46 13.22 5.27
C MET A 140 0.44 13.92 4.36
N VAL A 141 0.83 15.04 3.78
CA VAL A 141 0.15 15.68 2.65
C VAL A 141 1.15 15.81 1.52
N TYR A 142 0.78 15.30 0.36
CA TYR A 142 1.53 15.47 -0.87
C TYR A 142 0.74 16.38 -1.81
N PRO A 143 1.05 17.68 -1.87
CA PRO A 143 0.33 18.61 -2.71
C PRO A 143 0.72 18.46 -4.17
N ARG A 144 -0.22 18.71 -5.07
CA ARG A 144 0.06 18.93 -6.49
C ARG A 144 0.78 20.26 -6.66
N LEU A 145 1.84 20.27 -7.44
CA LEU A 145 2.52 21.51 -7.82
C LEU A 145 1.76 22.16 -8.98
N GLU A 146 1.35 23.41 -8.79
CA GLU A 146 0.65 24.19 -9.80
C GLU A 146 1.61 24.83 -10.81
N GLU A 147 2.84 25.11 -10.37
CA GLU A 147 3.86 25.79 -11.16
C GLU A 147 5.21 25.08 -11.07
N GLY A 148 6.10 25.42 -12.02
CA GLY A 148 7.46 24.90 -12.07
C GLY A 148 7.67 23.84 -13.15
N MET A 149 8.93 23.50 -13.38
CA MET A 149 9.38 22.61 -14.48
C MET A 149 8.73 21.22 -14.41
N TYR A 150 8.36 20.75 -13.23
CA TYR A 150 7.82 19.40 -13.01
C TYR A 150 6.35 19.37 -12.61
N ALA A 151 5.65 20.51 -12.64
CA ALA A 151 4.22 20.59 -12.37
C ALA A 151 3.40 19.68 -13.30
N GLY A 152 2.19 19.34 -12.87
CA GLY A 152 1.30 18.46 -13.61
C GLY A 152 1.65 16.98 -13.45
N LYS A 153 1.40 16.18 -14.49
CA LYS A 153 1.50 14.70 -14.42
C LYS A 153 2.90 14.14 -14.08
N THR A 154 3.96 14.90 -14.27
CA THR A 154 5.31 14.47 -13.87
C THR A 154 5.41 14.34 -12.37
N GLN A 155 4.86 15.29 -11.64
CA GLN A 155 4.85 15.31 -10.18
C GLN A 155 3.61 14.64 -9.61
N TYR A 156 2.42 14.89 -10.20
CA TYR A 156 1.13 14.45 -9.68
C TYR A 156 0.32 13.66 -10.72
N PRO A 157 0.61 12.37 -10.95
CA PRO A 157 -0.11 11.54 -11.92
C PRO A 157 -1.44 10.97 -11.41
N PHE A 158 -1.90 11.33 -10.21
CA PHE A 158 -2.95 10.65 -9.43
C PHE A 158 -4.40 11.02 -9.80
N GLY A 159 -4.64 11.45 -11.03
CA GLY A 159 -5.98 11.75 -11.54
C GLY A 159 -6.66 10.62 -12.33
N GLU A 160 -5.96 9.50 -12.54
CA GLU A 160 -6.48 8.33 -13.25
C GLU A 160 -7.03 7.30 -12.25
N PRO A 161 -7.89 6.36 -12.68
CA PRO A 161 -8.36 5.30 -11.80
C PRO A 161 -7.25 4.33 -11.37
N TYR A 162 -7.23 4.03 -10.09
CA TYR A 162 -6.30 3.11 -9.45
C TYR A 162 -7.01 1.82 -9.02
N TYR A 163 -6.30 0.70 -8.97
CA TYR A 163 -6.75 -0.52 -8.31
C TYR A 163 -5.98 -0.72 -7.00
N LEU A 164 -6.63 -1.34 -6.04
CA LEU A 164 -6.07 -1.64 -4.72
C LEU A 164 -5.40 -3.02 -4.75
N LEU A 165 -4.24 -3.11 -4.09
CA LEU A 165 -3.54 -4.36 -3.78
C LEU A 165 -3.36 -4.46 -2.26
N ILE A 166 -3.54 -5.67 -1.74
CA ILE A 166 -3.25 -6.01 -0.35
C ILE A 166 -2.52 -7.35 -0.41
N ASP A 167 -1.27 -7.38 -0.02
CA ASP A 167 -0.44 -8.56 -0.15
C ASP A 167 0.58 -8.73 0.97
N MET A 168 1.18 -9.91 0.98
CA MET A 168 2.32 -10.27 1.78
C MET A 168 3.48 -10.56 0.85
N GLN A 169 4.64 -10.00 1.12
CA GLN A 169 5.88 -10.29 0.40
C GLN A 169 6.89 -10.89 1.37
N ILE A 170 7.85 -11.66 0.87
CA ILE A 170 8.92 -12.25 1.68
C ILE A 170 10.26 -12.17 0.97
N GLY A 171 11.28 -11.72 1.70
CA GLY A 171 12.61 -11.50 1.16
C GLY A 171 12.72 -10.31 0.23
N GLY A 172 13.93 -9.91 -0.09
CA GLY A 172 14.25 -8.81 -0.98
C GLY A 172 15.28 -7.86 -0.41
N ASN A 173 15.69 -6.88 -1.21
CA ASN A 173 16.76 -5.95 -0.82
C ASN A 173 16.41 -5.09 0.41
N TRP A 174 15.12 -4.89 0.67
CA TRP A 174 14.66 -4.00 1.74
C TRP A 174 14.45 -4.73 3.07
N VAL A 175 13.98 -5.97 3.04
CA VAL A 175 13.70 -6.79 4.23
C VAL A 175 14.76 -7.87 4.51
N GLY A 176 15.75 -7.98 3.63
CA GLY A 176 16.80 -9.02 3.70
C GLY A 176 16.40 -10.34 3.03
N PRO A 177 17.28 -11.34 3.06
CA PRO A 177 17.02 -12.66 2.49
C PRO A 177 15.79 -13.30 3.14
N ALA A 178 14.97 -13.99 2.35
CA ALA A 178 13.82 -14.73 2.86
C ALA A 178 14.21 -15.72 3.94
N SER A 179 13.44 -15.78 5.03
CA SER A 179 13.65 -16.64 6.18
C SER A 179 12.37 -17.33 6.61
N GLY A 180 12.45 -18.60 6.99
CA GLY A 180 11.33 -19.34 7.56
C GLY A 180 11.21 -19.24 9.09
N GLU A 181 12.06 -18.44 9.75
CA GLU A 181 12.21 -18.41 11.21
C GLU A 181 10.90 -18.06 11.94
N ASP A 182 10.15 -17.09 11.40
CA ASP A 182 8.91 -16.59 12.02
C ASP A 182 7.64 -17.00 11.23
N LEU A 183 7.76 -17.98 10.33
CA LEU A 183 6.62 -18.46 9.55
C LEU A 183 5.88 -19.61 10.26
N PRO A 184 4.56 -19.75 10.08
CA PRO A 184 3.70 -18.91 9.24
C PRO A 184 3.45 -17.52 9.84
N ALA A 185 3.42 -16.49 8.99
CA ALA A 185 3.05 -15.14 9.36
C ALA A 185 1.72 -14.74 8.72
N GLU A 186 0.89 -13.97 9.43
CA GLU A 186 -0.45 -13.63 9.00
C GLU A 186 -0.73 -12.12 9.08
N MET A 187 -1.20 -11.55 7.98
CA MET A 187 -1.86 -10.25 7.94
C MET A 187 -3.37 -10.47 8.00
N LYS A 188 -4.06 -9.78 8.91
CA LYS A 188 -5.51 -9.87 9.05
C LYS A 188 -6.17 -8.56 8.66
N VAL A 189 -7.02 -8.61 7.64
CA VAL A 189 -7.80 -7.47 7.17
C VAL A 189 -9.22 -7.61 7.68
N ASP A 190 -9.67 -6.64 8.45
CA ASP A 190 -11.03 -6.61 9.02
C ASP A 190 -12.02 -6.03 8.01
N TRP A 191 -11.70 -4.87 7.44
CA TRP A 191 -12.52 -4.23 6.40
C TRP A 191 -11.70 -3.32 5.49
N VAL A 192 -12.25 -3.12 4.30
CA VAL A 192 -11.85 -2.09 3.34
C VAL A 192 -13.05 -1.18 3.12
N LYS A 193 -12.86 0.12 3.20
CA LYS A 193 -13.87 1.15 2.90
C LYS A 193 -13.36 2.07 1.82
N VAL A 194 -14.19 2.28 0.82
CA VAL A 194 -13.92 3.22 -0.27
C VAL A 194 -15.02 4.26 -0.30
N TYR A 195 -14.62 5.51 -0.41
CA TYR A 195 -15.52 6.65 -0.48
C TYR A 195 -15.21 7.44 -1.76
N GLU A 196 -16.22 7.79 -2.51
CA GLU A 196 -16.09 8.65 -3.67
C GLU A 196 -16.14 10.12 -3.24
N LEU A 197 -15.31 10.93 -3.86
CA LEU A 197 -15.44 12.40 -3.77
C LEU A 197 -16.69 12.79 -4.54
N LYS A 198 -17.68 13.33 -3.85
CA LYS A 198 -18.84 13.95 -4.52
C LYS A 198 -18.43 15.35 -4.94
N ASP A 199 -18.70 15.68 -6.18
CA ASP A 199 -18.69 17.09 -6.61
C ASP A 199 -19.61 17.86 -5.67
N ALA A 200 -19.15 19.01 -5.18
CA ALA A 200 -20.03 19.92 -4.48
C ALA A 200 -21.21 20.18 -5.45
N LEU A 201 -22.39 19.79 -5.04
CA LEU A 201 -23.59 20.11 -5.82
C LEU A 201 -23.54 21.62 -6.03
N GLU A 202 -23.51 22.02 -7.29
CA GLU A 202 -23.76 23.42 -7.66
C GLU A 202 -25.15 23.75 -7.11
N ASP A 203 -25.18 24.54 -6.03
CA ASP A 203 -26.39 25.17 -5.49
C ASP A 203 -26.78 26.41 -6.32
#